data_c2d9754092841a79dafe09bcae9ba044
#
_entry.id   c2d9754092841a79dafe09bcae9ba044
#
_cell.length_a   1.000
_cell.length_b   1.000
_cell.length_c   1.000
_cell.angle_alpha   90.00
_cell.angle_beta   90.00
_cell.angle_gamma   90.00
#
_symmetry.space_group_name_H-M   'P 1'
#
loop_
_entity.id
_entity.type
_entity.pdbx_description
1 polymer ?
#
loop_
_entity_poly.entity_id
_entity_poly.type
_entity_poly.pdbx_seq_one_letter_code
_entity_poly.pdbx_strand_id
1 'polypeptide(L)'
;MCFNTSIDNQVVILISMKKSMTALVCMLFLAFMLQGDTMPAEQEEEDSTIHIVTVDSTNLRFSPSTVTLVEGDSVRFFWSGQALPHNAVEANGFFDSGEPVRDLDYTVLFEIGSNGTYDFVCEPHEAFGMIGQLIVEPAPLPEPPTNETNNSQTNMSDDEMMPSISFVSTLTTVMAASLIMYQRRMEN
;
A
#
# COMPACT_ATOMS: atom_id res chain seq x y z
N MET A 1 -5.98 -68.94 34.20
CA MET A 1 -5.31 -68.32 33.06
C MET A 1 -6.11 -67.08 32.64
N CYS A 2 -5.83 -65.90 33.26
CA CYS A 2 -6.51 -64.64 32.94
C CYS A 2 -5.52 -63.53 33.17
N PHE A 3 -4.51 -63.43 32.34
CA PHE A 3 -3.53 -62.34 32.37
C PHE A 3 -2.98 -62.11 30.96
N ASN A 4 -3.74 -61.45 30.04
CA ASN A 4 -3.10 -60.84 28.86
C ASN A 4 -3.94 -59.83 28.08
N THR A 5 -5.22 -59.59 28.44
CA THR A 5 -6.07 -58.69 27.65
C THR A 5 -5.91 -57.22 28.00
N SER A 6 -5.33 -56.88 29.16
CA SER A 6 -5.19 -55.48 29.57
C SER A 6 -3.99 -54.77 28.97
N ILE A 7 -2.91 -55.51 28.69
CA ILE A 7 -1.65 -54.92 28.13
C ILE A 7 -1.81 -54.64 26.62
N ASP A 8 -2.49 -55.54 25.91
CA ASP A 8 -2.72 -55.34 24.46
C ASP A 8 -3.57 -54.11 24.14
N ASN A 9 -4.58 -53.84 24.98
CA ASN A 9 -5.38 -52.62 24.79
C ASN A 9 -4.59 -51.33 25.04
N GLN A 10 -3.68 -51.33 26.00
CA GLN A 10 -2.83 -50.14 26.25
C GLN A 10 -1.85 -49.88 25.09
N VAL A 11 -1.30 -50.91 24.52
CA VAL A 11 -0.39 -50.82 23.37
C VAL A 11 -1.10 -50.34 22.11
N VAL A 12 -2.31 -50.83 21.85
CA VAL A 12 -3.13 -50.41 20.71
C VAL A 12 -3.52 -48.93 20.82
N ILE A 13 -3.89 -48.49 22.03
CA ILE A 13 -4.21 -47.06 22.28
C ILE A 13 -3.00 -46.17 22.05
N LEU A 14 -1.81 -46.55 22.54
CA LEU A 14 -0.58 -45.78 22.35
C LEU A 14 -0.14 -45.70 20.88
N ILE A 15 -0.30 -46.73 20.08
CA ILE A 15 -0.02 -46.76 18.66
C ILE A 15 -1.01 -45.86 17.89
N SER A 16 -2.30 -45.95 18.27
CA SER A 16 -3.33 -45.08 17.66
C SER A 16 -3.10 -43.61 17.94
N MET A 17 -2.73 -43.26 19.17
CA MET A 17 -2.40 -41.88 19.56
C MET A 17 -1.15 -41.35 18.80
N LYS A 18 -0.10 -42.17 18.62
CA LYS A 18 1.09 -41.77 17.84
C LYS A 18 0.76 -41.54 16.37
N LYS A 19 -0.07 -42.35 15.75
CA LYS A 19 -0.50 -42.16 14.35
C LYS A 19 -1.35 -40.89 14.18
N SER A 20 -2.22 -40.62 15.15
CA SER A 20 -3.03 -39.38 15.14
C SER A 20 -2.18 -38.13 15.31
N MET A 21 -1.16 -38.18 16.18
CA MET A 21 -0.27 -37.03 16.43
C MET A 21 0.63 -36.73 15.22
N THR A 22 1.13 -37.76 14.53
CA THR A 22 1.91 -37.57 13.27
C THR A 22 1.05 -37.00 12.15
N ALA A 23 -0.19 -37.43 12.00
CA ALA A 23 -1.12 -36.89 11.02
C ALA A 23 -1.44 -35.41 11.30
N LEU A 24 -1.64 -35.05 12.57
CA LEU A 24 -1.91 -33.66 12.99
C LEU A 24 -0.70 -32.74 12.70
N VAL A 25 0.52 -33.18 13.01
CA VAL A 25 1.75 -32.43 12.73
C VAL A 25 1.97 -32.26 11.22
N CYS A 26 1.72 -33.30 10.42
CA CYS A 26 1.80 -33.18 8.96
C CYS A 26 0.75 -32.22 8.39
N MET A 27 -0.48 -32.21 8.90
CA MET A 27 -1.53 -31.28 8.50
C MET A 27 -1.18 -29.84 8.86
N LEU A 28 -0.61 -29.58 10.04
CA LEU A 28 -0.16 -28.26 10.46
C LEU A 28 1.03 -27.77 9.60
N PHE A 29 1.94 -28.66 9.23
CA PHE A 29 3.07 -28.34 8.36
C PHE A 29 2.63 -28.05 6.92
N LEU A 30 1.64 -28.78 6.42
CA LEU A 30 1.06 -28.52 5.10
C LEU A 30 0.28 -27.20 5.07
N ALA A 31 -0.44 -26.87 6.15
CA ALA A 31 -1.14 -25.60 6.30
C ALA A 31 -0.16 -24.42 6.38
N PHE A 32 1.00 -24.59 7.01
CA PHE A 32 2.06 -23.57 7.07
C PHE A 32 2.73 -23.33 5.71
N MET A 33 2.86 -24.38 4.87
CA MET A 33 3.44 -24.25 3.52
C MET A 33 2.45 -23.64 2.48
N LEU A 34 1.14 -23.59 2.81
CA LEU A 34 0.11 -22.97 1.98
C LEU A 34 -0.08 -21.47 2.26
N GLN A 35 0.59 -20.92 3.28
CA GLN A 35 0.72 -19.48 3.45
C GLN A 35 1.74 -19.01 2.42
N GLY A 36 1.28 -18.88 1.17
CA GLY A 36 2.02 -18.16 0.16
C GLY A 36 2.33 -16.78 0.73
N ASP A 37 3.59 -16.40 0.69
CA ASP A 37 4.05 -15.05 0.99
C ASP A 37 3.28 -14.11 0.06
N THR A 38 2.13 -13.61 0.53
CA THR A 38 1.59 -12.37 0.00
C THR A 38 2.58 -11.31 0.46
N MET A 39 3.54 -11.01 -0.40
CA MET A 39 4.30 -9.78 -0.26
C MET A 39 3.28 -8.68 -0.05
N PRO A 40 3.39 -7.88 1.02
CA PRO A 40 2.65 -6.65 1.08
C PRO A 40 3.02 -5.90 -0.20
N ALA A 41 2.03 -5.62 -1.05
CA ALA A 41 2.22 -4.65 -2.10
C ALA A 41 2.70 -3.39 -1.36
N GLU A 42 3.94 -3.01 -1.61
CA GLU A 42 4.50 -1.73 -1.21
C GLU A 42 3.55 -0.73 -1.87
N GLN A 43 2.60 -0.22 -1.09
CA GLN A 43 1.82 0.94 -1.49
C GLN A 43 2.87 2.04 -1.53
N GLU A 44 3.31 2.39 -2.74
CA GLU A 44 3.91 3.69 -2.97
C GLU A 44 2.86 4.67 -2.43
N GLU A 45 3.17 5.29 -1.29
CA GLU A 45 2.42 6.46 -0.83
C GLU A 45 2.63 7.49 -1.93
N GLU A 46 1.65 7.63 -2.83
CA GLU A 46 1.62 8.75 -3.74
C GLU A 46 1.66 9.99 -2.86
N ASP A 47 2.70 10.78 -3.04
CA ASP A 47 2.95 12.03 -2.29
C ASP A 47 1.89 13.06 -2.71
N SER A 48 0.66 12.90 -2.19
CA SER A 48 -0.45 13.78 -2.48
C SER A 48 -0.33 15.05 -1.64
N THR A 49 -0.27 16.19 -2.31
CA THR A 49 -0.15 17.49 -1.67
C THR A 49 -1.52 18.15 -1.46
N ILE A 50 -1.69 18.85 -0.33
CA ILE A 50 -2.88 19.66 -0.07
C ILE A 50 -2.54 21.14 -0.25
N HIS A 51 -3.09 21.76 -1.30
CA HIS A 51 -2.98 23.19 -1.57
C HIS A 51 -4.08 23.96 -0.87
N ILE A 52 -3.75 25.01 -0.11
CA ILE A 52 -4.74 25.77 0.64
C ILE A 52 -5.04 27.08 -0.09
N VAL A 53 -6.33 27.33 -0.31
CA VAL A 53 -6.86 28.61 -0.83
C VAL A 53 -7.72 29.24 0.26
N THR A 54 -7.43 30.48 0.61
CA THR A 54 -8.22 31.28 1.54
C THR A 54 -8.82 32.52 0.87
N VAL A 55 -9.54 33.35 1.60
CA VAL A 55 -10.13 34.58 1.07
C VAL A 55 -9.58 35.84 1.77
N ASP A 56 -9.43 36.90 1.00
CA ASP A 56 -9.20 38.26 1.48
C ASP A 56 -10.51 39.05 1.32
N SER A 57 -11.29 39.17 2.41
CA SER A 57 -12.55 39.88 2.41
C SER A 57 -12.39 41.41 2.20
N THR A 58 -11.19 41.97 2.42
CA THR A 58 -10.94 43.38 2.22
C THR A 58 -10.86 43.74 0.75
N ASN A 59 -10.22 42.89 -0.03
CA ASN A 59 -9.99 43.09 -1.46
C ASN A 59 -10.90 42.21 -2.34
N LEU A 60 -11.74 41.38 -1.75
CA LEU A 60 -12.61 40.40 -2.40
C LEU A 60 -11.79 39.53 -3.38
N ARG A 61 -10.82 38.75 -2.87
CA ARG A 61 -9.94 37.89 -3.63
C ARG A 61 -9.73 36.55 -2.96
N PHE A 62 -9.56 35.54 -3.77
CA PHE A 62 -8.96 34.27 -3.32
C PHE A 62 -7.45 34.45 -3.15
N SER A 63 -6.87 33.77 -2.16
CA SER A 63 -5.45 33.84 -1.87
C SER A 63 -4.86 32.43 -1.61
N PRO A 64 -4.04 31.92 -2.53
CA PRO A 64 -3.73 32.44 -3.87
C PRO A 64 -4.95 32.42 -4.81
N SER A 65 -4.97 33.27 -5.84
CA SER A 65 -6.02 33.26 -6.86
C SER A 65 -5.75 32.28 -7.99
N THR A 66 -4.52 31.81 -8.13
CA THR A 66 -4.13 30.75 -9.09
C THR A 66 -3.28 29.72 -8.37
N VAL A 67 -3.61 28.45 -8.53
CA VAL A 67 -2.88 27.30 -7.99
C VAL A 67 -2.56 26.35 -9.13
N THR A 68 -1.30 25.94 -9.22
CA THR A 68 -0.88 24.82 -10.07
C THR A 68 -0.64 23.61 -9.16
N LEU A 69 -1.22 22.48 -9.53
CA LEU A 69 -1.16 21.22 -8.79
C LEU A 69 -1.07 20.06 -9.81
N VAL A 70 -0.81 18.85 -9.33
CA VAL A 70 -0.80 17.64 -10.16
C VAL A 70 -2.00 16.76 -9.82
N GLU A 71 -2.39 15.89 -10.73
CA GLU A 71 -3.37 14.84 -10.46
C GLU A 71 -2.93 14.00 -9.26
N GLY A 72 -3.86 13.69 -8.35
CA GLY A 72 -3.59 13.08 -7.04
C GLY A 72 -3.60 14.10 -5.90
N ASP A 73 -3.34 15.39 -6.19
CA ASP A 73 -3.39 16.46 -5.18
C ASP A 73 -4.81 16.89 -4.82
N SER A 74 -4.92 17.60 -3.70
CA SER A 74 -6.17 18.20 -3.22
C SER A 74 -6.06 19.70 -3.07
N VAL A 75 -7.17 20.41 -3.28
CA VAL A 75 -7.31 21.82 -2.93
C VAL A 75 -8.26 21.95 -1.78
N ARG A 76 -7.82 22.59 -0.69
CA ARG A 76 -8.63 22.91 0.48
C ARG A 76 -8.95 24.38 0.50
N PHE A 77 -10.22 24.71 0.31
CA PHE A 77 -10.76 26.05 0.50
C PHE A 77 -11.06 26.24 1.99
N PHE A 78 -10.27 27.11 2.64
CA PHE A 78 -10.37 27.30 4.08
C PHE A 78 -10.35 28.77 4.47
N TRP A 79 -11.41 29.20 5.18
CA TRP A 79 -11.47 30.51 5.82
C TRP A 79 -12.34 30.48 7.04
N SER A 80 -12.12 31.43 7.97
CA SER A 80 -12.88 31.54 9.21
C SER A 80 -13.01 32.99 9.64
N GLY A 81 -14.16 33.36 10.25
CA GLY A 81 -14.41 34.66 10.79
C GLY A 81 -14.44 35.79 9.76
N GLN A 82 -14.82 35.53 8.53
CA GLN A 82 -14.82 36.52 7.47
C GLN A 82 -15.92 37.58 7.68
N ALA A 83 -15.62 38.82 7.28
CA ALA A 83 -16.59 39.93 7.40
C ALA A 83 -17.78 39.72 6.46
N LEU A 84 -17.55 39.14 5.28
CA LEU A 84 -18.57 38.82 4.29
C LEU A 84 -18.60 37.29 4.05
N PRO A 85 -19.78 36.76 3.64
CA PRO A 85 -19.89 35.36 3.28
C PRO A 85 -19.28 35.13 1.90
N HIS A 86 -18.56 33.98 1.72
CA HIS A 86 -17.93 33.57 0.49
C HIS A 86 -18.22 32.10 0.19
N ASN A 87 -18.12 31.71 -1.06
CA ASN A 87 -18.08 30.34 -1.52
C ASN A 87 -17.05 30.17 -2.65
N ALA A 88 -16.85 28.95 -3.11
CA ALA A 88 -15.99 28.61 -4.25
C ALA A 88 -16.75 27.64 -5.16
N VAL A 89 -17.14 28.10 -6.34
CA VAL A 89 -17.93 27.34 -7.32
C VAL A 89 -17.20 27.32 -8.65
N GLU A 90 -16.96 26.13 -9.19
CA GLU A 90 -16.31 25.96 -10.50
C GLU A 90 -17.32 26.14 -11.62
N ALA A 91 -16.89 26.78 -12.70
CA ALA A 91 -17.73 27.25 -13.78
C ALA A 91 -18.51 26.14 -14.52
N ASN A 92 -17.98 24.94 -14.58
CA ASN A 92 -18.58 23.77 -15.24
C ASN A 92 -19.18 22.76 -14.23
N GLY A 93 -19.14 23.06 -12.92
CA GLY A 93 -19.74 22.24 -11.90
C GLY A 93 -18.86 21.05 -11.45
N PHE A 94 -17.55 21.12 -11.64
CA PHE A 94 -16.62 20.09 -11.13
C PHE A 94 -16.62 20.09 -9.61
N PHE A 95 -16.66 21.27 -9.00
CA PHE A 95 -16.85 21.42 -7.54
C PHE A 95 -17.72 22.62 -7.19
N ASP A 96 -18.37 22.51 -6.03
CA ASP A 96 -19.20 23.56 -5.45
C ASP A 96 -19.12 23.44 -3.92
N SER A 97 -18.63 24.48 -3.26
CA SER A 97 -18.53 24.53 -1.80
C SER A 97 -19.86 24.85 -1.11
N GLY A 98 -20.94 25.01 -1.86
CA GLY A 98 -22.29 25.30 -1.36
C GLY A 98 -22.56 26.77 -1.18
N GLU A 99 -23.61 27.06 -0.38
CA GLU A 99 -24.04 28.42 -0.08
C GLU A 99 -22.93 29.29 0.53
N PRO A 100 -22.86 30.59 0.21
CA PRO A 100 -21.86 31.48 0.76
C PRO A 100 -21.90 31.57 2.29
N VAL A 101 -20.77 31.31 2.95
CA VAL A 101 -20.60 31.28 4.41
C VAL A 101 -19.38 32.07 4.86
N ARG A 102 -19.33 32.44 6.14
CA ARG A 102 -18.21 33.19 6.74
C ARG A 102 -17.10 32.28 7.26
N ASP A 103 -17.40 31.01 7.39
CA ASP A 103 -16.49 29.97 7.85
C ASP A 103 -16.64 28.77 6.92
N LEU A 104 -15.59 28.37 6.27
CA LEU A 104 -15.57 27.23 5.34
C LEU A 104 -14.36 26.35 5.56
N ASP A 105 -14.58 25.05 5.43
CA ASP A 105 -13.55 24.02 5.31
C ASP A 105 -14.04 22.99 4.30
N TYR A 106 -13.64 23.16 3.04
CA TYR A 106 -14.08 22.35 1.92
C TYR A 106 -12.86 21.89 1.12
N THR A 107 -12.76 20.58 0.88
CA THR A 107 -11.64 19.99 0.15
C THR A 107 -12.16 19.26 -1.08
N VAL A 108 -11.49 19.46 -2.21
CA VAL A 108 -11.70 18.73 -3.47
C VAL A 108 -10.44 17.99 -3.85
N LEU A 109 -10.57 16.70 -4.18
CA LEU A 109 -9.48 15.86 -4.69
C LEU A 109 -9.52 15.90 -6.22
N PHE A 110 -8.36 16.05 -6.84
CA PHE A 110 -8.18 15.94 -8.29
C PHE A 110 -7.63 14.55 -8.62
N GLU A 111 -8.53 13.61 -8.91
CA GLU A 111 -8.17 12.24 -9.23
C GLU A 111 -7.34 12.14 -10.52
N ILE A 112 -6.64 11.02 -10.71
CA ILE A 112 -5.93 10.71 -11.96
C ILE A 112 -6.92 10.74 -13.13
N GLY A 113 -6.59 11.49 -14.19
CA GLY A 113 -7.45 11.73 -15.35
C GLY A 113 -8.25 13.04 -15.26
N SER A 114 -8.03 13.86 -14.20
CA SER A 114 -8.67 15.17 -14.03
C SER A 114 -7.80 16.36 -14.46
N ASN A 115 -6.72 16.13 -15.21
CA ASN A 115 -5.87 17.21 -15.68
C ASN A 115 -6.65 18.21 -16.53
N GLY A 116 -6.39 19.49 -16.31
CA GLY A 116 -7.12 20.57 -16.97
C GLY A 116 -7.04 21.90 -16.26
N THR A 117 -7.83 22.85 -16.73
CA THR A 117 -7.95 24.18 -16.11
C THR A 117 -9.36 24.38 -15.60
N TYR A 118 -9.50 24.77 -14.35
CA TYR A 118 -10.73 24.94 -13.64
C TYR A 118 -10.87 26.38 -13.15
N ASP A 119 -11.71 27.14 -13.79
CA ASP A 119 -12.03 28.51 -13.39
C ASP A 119 -13.13 28.47 -12.33
N PHE A 120 -12.97 29.20 -11.24
CA PHE A 120 -13.94 29.24 -10.15
C PHE A 120 -14.19 30.67 -9.66
N VAL A 121 -15.35 30.89 -9.08
CA VAL A 121 -15.80 32.19 -8.61
C VAL A 121 -16.31 32.12 -7.18
N CYS A 122 -16.35 33.28 -6.51
CA CYS A 122 -17.22 33.50 -5.36
C CYS A 122 -18.52 34.13 -5.89
N GLU A 123 -19.63 33.40 -5.91
CA GLU A 123 -20.86 33.84 -6.53
C GLU A 123 -21.34 35.26 -6.11
N PRO A 124 -21.38 35.61 -4.82
CA PRO A 124 -21.81 36.96 -4.42
C PRO A 124 -20.84 38.06 -4.83
N HIS A 125 -19.61 37.74 -5.15
CA HIS A 125 -18.53 38.70 -5.44
C HIS A 125 -17.91 38.56 -6.82
N GLU A 126 -18.43 37.73 -7.71
CA GLU A 126 -17.96 37.56 -9.07
C GLU A 126 -17.88 38.89 -9.83
N ALA A 127 -18.94 39.68 -9.75
CA ALA A 127 -19.00 40.99 -10.40
C ALA A 127 -17.93 41.97 -9.92
N PHE A 128 -17.33 41.74 -8.74
CA PHE A 128 -16.21 42.51 -8.18
C PHE A 128 -14.86 41.89 -8.53
N GLY A 129 -14.85 40.80 -9.35
CA GLY A 129 -13.66 40.12 -9.79
C GLY A 129 -13.07 39.15 -8.76
N MET A 130 -13.89 38.59 -7.86
CA MET A 130 -13.47 37.52 -6.97
C MET A 130 -13.54 36.19 -7.72
N ILE A 131 -12.51 35.94 -8.52
CA ILE A 131 -12.35 34.77 -9.38
C ILE A 131 -11.01 34.10 -9.08
N GLY A 132 -10.91 32.81 -9.36
CA GLY A 132 -9.69 32.03 -9.23
C GLY A 132 -9.55 30.98 -10.30
N GLN A 133 -8.38 30.35 -10.38
CA GLN A 133 -8.07 29.32 -11.36
C GLN A 133 -7.21 28.22 -10.73
N LEU A 134 -7.55 26.98 -10.99
CA LEU A 134 -6.73 25.81 -10.69
C LEU A 134 -6.21 25.24 -12.02
N ILE A 135 -4.91 24.98 -12.08
CA ILE A 135 -4.24 24.36 -13.22
C ILE A 135 -3.76 22.99 -12.75
N VAL A 136 -4.42 21.94 -13.20
CA VAL A 136 -4.10 20.55 -12.82
C VAL A 136 -3.27 19.94 -13.93
N GLU A 137 -2.02 19.64 -13.62
CA GLU A 137 -1.09 18.96 -14.52
C GLU A 137 -1.25 17.43 -14.39
N PRO A 138 -0.96 16.66 -15.46
CA PRO A 138 -0.97 15.20 -15.37
C PRO A 138 -0.01 14.69 -14.29
N ALA A 139 -0.40 13.64 -13.60
CA ALA A 139 0.51 12.94 -12.69
C ALA A 139 1.78 12.47 -13.44
N PRO A 140 2.97 12.56 -12.81
CA PRO A 140 4.18 12.03 -13.40
C PRO A 140 4.00 10.54 -13.69
N LEU A 141 4.36 10.11 -14.90
CA LEU A 141 4.37 8.69 -15.22
C LEU A 141 5.36 7.98 -14.29
N PRO A 142 5.00 6.80 -13.73
CA PRO A 142 5.96 6.00 -12.99
C PRO A 142 7.22 5.81 -13.83
N GLU A 143 8.35 6.20 -13.30
CA GLU A 143 9.63 5.96 -13.98
C GLU A 143 9.78 4.44 -14.17
N PRO A 144 10.12 3.96 -15.39
CA PRO A 144 10.44 2.55 -15.59
C PRO A 144 11.54 2.19 -14.58
N PRO A 145 11.48 1.02 -13.92
CA PRO A 145 12.50 0.62 -12.97
C PRO A 145 13.86 0.78 -13.64
N THR A 146 14.60 1.78 -13.20
CA THR A 146 15.98 1.98 -13.59
C THR A 146 16.72 0.77 -13.09
N ASN A 147 16.99 -0.20 -13.99
CA ASN A 147 18.03 -1.18 -13.77
C ASN A 147 19.31 -0.35 -13.56
N GLU A 148 19.62 -0.04 -12.32
CA GLU A 148 20.96 0.41 -11.97
C GLU A 148 21.92 -0.71 -12.37
N THR A 149 22.31 -0.68 -13.63
CA THR A 149 23.52 -1.35 -14.07
C THR A 149 24.65 -0.63 -13.36
N ASN A 150 25.00 -1.17 -12.17
CA ASN A 150 26.21 -0.81 -11.48
C ASN A 150 27.37 -1.07 -12.42
N ASN A 151 27.67 -0.07 -13.24
CA ASN A 151 28.88 -0.04 -14.06
C ASN A 151 30.05 0.36 -13.14
N SER A 152 30.34 -0.45 -12.14
CA SER A 152 31.63 -0.46 -11.47
C SER A 152 32.63 -1.10 -12.42
N GLN A 153 33.23 -0.29 -13.28
CA GLN A 153 34.52 -0.63 -13.88
C GLN A 153 35.55 -0.79 -12.74
N THR A 154 35.74 -2.02 -12.32
CA THR A 154 36.96 -2.41 -11.60
C THR A 154 37.72 -3.40 -12.48
N ASN A 155 38.95 -3.00 -12.71
CA ASN A 155 40.00 -3.69 -13.44
C ASN A 155 40.12 -5.15 -13.06
N MET A 156 40.44 -5.96 -14.09
CA MET A 156 40.88 -7.35 -14.05
C MET A 156 41.84 -7.63 -12.91
N SER A 157 41.55 -8.70 -12.20
CA SER A 157 42.54 -9.72 -11.82
C SER A 157 41.77 -11.02 -11.62
N ASP A 158 42.33 -12.05 -12.26
CA ASP A 158 41.91 -13.43 -12.30
C ASP A 158 41.77 -14.02 -10.87
N ASP A 159 40.85 -14.98 -10.81
CA ASP A 159 40.78 -16.15 -9.93
C ASP A 159 39.59 -16.18 -8.94
N GLU A 160 38.98 -17.35 -9.03
CA GLU A 160 38.05 -18.04 -8.15
C GLU A 160 36.55 -17.90 -8.45
N MET A 161 36.16 -18.88 -9.26
CA MET A 161 34.78 -19.37 -9.43
C MET A 161 34.26 -19.94 -8.11
N MET A 162 33.43 -19.20 -7.38
CA MET A 162 32.62 -19.75 -6.28
C MET A 162 31.23 -20.11 -6.79
N PRO A 163 30.80 -21.36 -6.72
CA PRO A 163 29.42 -21.70 -7.06
C PRO A 163 28.49 -21.21 -5.97
N SER A 164 27.53 -20.37 -6.34
CA SER A 164 26.42 -19.95 -5.48
C SER A 164 25.55 -21.16 -5.14
N ILE A 165 25.77 -21.76 -4.00
CA ILE A 165 24.94 -22.86 -3.49
C ILE A 165 23.66 -22.23 -2.93
N SER A 166 22.56 -22.44 -3.64
CA SER A 166 21.23 -22.06 -3.20
C SER A 166 20.91 -22.78 -1.88
N PHE A 167 20.70 -22.03 -0.81
CA PHE A 167 20.39 -22.55 0.53
C PHE A 167 19.07 -23.36 0.61
N VAL A 168 18.25 -23.34 -0.43
CA VAL A 168 16.99 -24.10 -0.51
C VAL A 168 17.24 -25.60 -0.72
N SER A 169 18.36 -26.00 -1.36
CA SER A 169 18.63 -27.42 -1.66
C SER A 169 19.12 -28.23 -0.44
N THR A 170 19.73 -27.59 0.56
CA THR A 170 20.31 -28.31 1.70
C THR A 170 19.29 -28.70 2.75
N LEU A 171 18.18 -27.95 2.91
CA LEU A 171 17.15 -28.25 3.90
C LEU A 171 16.33 -29.50 3.55
N THR A 172 16.05 -29.69 2.27
CA THR A 172 15.29 -30.86 1.78
C THR A 172 16.04 -32.18 1.91
N THR A 173 17.37 -32.16 1.72
CA THR A 173 18.20 -33.36 1.83
C THR A 173 18.37 -33.82 3.29
N VAL A 174 18.47 -32.90 4.25
CA VAL A 174 18.58 -33.24 5.69
C VAL A 174 17.28 -33.84 6.20
N MET A 175 16.12 -33.32 5.79
CA MET A 175 14.83 -33.84 6.20
C MET A 175 14.55 -35.24 5.64
N ALA A 176 14.91 -35.50 4.38
CA ALA A 176 14.76 -36.84 3.78
C ALA A 176 15.63 -37.86 4.47
N ALA A 177 16.88 -37.53 4.80
CA ALA A 177 17.80 -38.42 5.51
C ALA A 177 17.28 -38.76 6.94
N SER A 178 16.73 -37.79 7.65
CA SER A 178 16.15 -37.97 8.99
C SER A 178 14.93 -38.89 8.96
N LEU A 179 14.11 -38.77 7.94
CA LEU A 179 12.92 -39.63 7.79
C LEU A 179 13.27 -41.08 7.49
N ILE A 180 14.29 -41.30 6.66
CA ILE A 180 14.78 -42.64 6.32
C ILE A 180 15.43 -43.31 7.54
N MET A 181 16.22 -42.59 8.32
CA MET A 181 16.80 -43.11 9.56
C MET A 181 15.74 -43.44 10.61
N TYR A 182 14.68 -42.62 10.72
CA TYR A 182 13.58 -42.86 11.61
C TYR A 182 12.80 -44.13 11.24
N GLN A 183 12.52 -44.35 9.96
CA GLN A 183 11.83 -45.56 9.49
C GLN A 183 12.63 -46.84 9.74
N ARG A 184 13.94 -46.81 9.47
CA ARG A 184 14.83 -47.98 9.73
C ARG A 184 14.91 -48.32 11.21
N ARG A 185 14.73 -47.35 12.11
CA ARG A 185 14.74 -47.62 13.58
C ARG A 185 13.46 -48.27 14.04
N MET A 186 12.39 -48.23 13.28
CA MET A 186 11.09 -48.81 13.67
C MET A 186 10.92 -50.25 13.13
N GLU A 187 11.79 -50.70 12.24
CA GLU A 187 11.76 -52.05 11.70
C GLU A 187 12.71 -53.05 12.43
N ASN A 188 13.53 -52.60 13.35
CA ASN A 188 14.37 -53.39 14.25
C ASN A 188 13.80 -53.35 15.70
#